data_5485bf43e81307cf38a1b6ef13589ca3
#
_entry.id   5485bf43e81307cf38a1b6ef13589ca3
#
_cell.length_a   1.000
_cell.length_b   1.000
_cell.length_c   1.000
_cell.angle_alpha   90.00
_cell.angle_beta   90.00
_cell.angle_gamma   90.00
#
_symmetry.space_group_name_H-M   'P 1'
#
loop_
_entity.id
_entity.type
_entity.pdbx_description
1 polymer ?
#
loop_
_entity_poly.entity_id
_entity_poly.type
_entity_poly.pdbx_seq_one_letter_code
_entity_poly.pdbx_strand_id
1 'polypeptide(L)'
;MKLMWRYTMRYKKLLFADFICVFGFILIELGLPTILARMIDKGIIPRDMDYIYQQGIWMVVITISGVAMNILLGYFGARITTNIVRDIRDDLFEKIQTFSHSEYESIGVSSLITRTTNDAYQIMLFMGNILRLGFMTPVMFIASLYMVMRTSPSLGMYVLGALPFLLLAVVGIARLSEPLSKKQQKNLDGINGILRENLSGLRVIRAFVNEKFEESRFNKVNETYTKSSKSLFRLMAAAQPGFFIVMVLIIWSGTVQISHGDLEVGNLIAFIEYIFHALFSFMLFASVFMMYPRAAVSASRIQEALDMEPAIREEEGVTETATKGYLEFKNVTFAYPGHAESPVIRNVSFKASPGETVAFIGSTGSGKSTLIQLIPRFYDVSEGEILIDGVNVKEYKLSALRNKIGYIPQKALLFTGTIADNLRYGKEDATLEEMERAIDIAQATEFVSQKPQGYDEPLSEGGTNFSGGQKQRLAIARAIIRNPEIYIFDDSFSALDYQTDANLRARLKKETTESTVLIVAQRVGTIMHADRIVVLNEGDVVGIGTHRELLETCPIYYDIAASQLSEEELA
;
A
#
# COMPACT_ATOMS: atom_id res chain seq x y z
N MET A 1 6.69 -15.31 -7.82
CA MET A 1 6.23 -16.12 -8.96
C MET A 1 4.98 -16.94 -8.68
N LYS A 2 4.91 -17.70 -7.57
CA LYS A 2 3.71 -18.50 -7.18
C LYS A 2 2.42 -17.65 -7.14
N LEU A 3 2.49 -16.46 -6.54
CA LEU A 3 1.38 -15.50 -6.48
C LEU A 3 0.86 -15.17 -7.90
N MET A 4 1.73 -14.61 -8.74
CA MET A 4 1.36 -14.17 -10.09
C MET A 4 0.76 -15.32 -10.91
N TRP A 5 1.36 -16.52 -10.85
CA TRP A 5 0.84 -17.70 -11.53
C TRP A 5 -0.55 -18.09 -11.05
N ARG A 6 -0.78 -18.11 -9.72
CA ARG A 6 -2.09 -18.44 -9.11
C ARG A 6 -3.21 -17.54 -9.66
N TYR A 7 -2.97 -16.23 -9.72
CA TYR A 7 -3.98 -15.29 -10.22
C TYR A 7 -4.13 -15.36 -11.75
N THR A 8 -3.04 -15.57 -12.49
CA THR A 8 -3.09 -15.71 -13.96
C THR A 8 -3.94 -16.91 -14.38
N MET A 9 -3.85 -18.04 -13.67
CA MET A 9 -4.62 -19.24 -13.97
C MET A 9 -6.13 -19.09 -13.75
N ARG A 10 -6.59 -18.08 -13.03
CA ARG A 10 -8.03 -17.73 -12.95
C ARG A 10 -8.57 -17.30 -14.33
N TYR A 11 -7.72 -16.76 -15.22
CA TYR A 11 -8.08 -16.20 -16.52
C TYR A 11 -7.61 -17.03 -17.72
N LYS A 12 -7.48 -18.36 -17.57
CA LYS A 12 -6.94 -19.27 -18.60
C LYS A 12 -7.62 -19.19 -19.98
N LYS A 13 -8.92 -18.87 -20.04
CA LYS A 13 -9.65 -18.72 -21.31
C LYS A 13 -9.20 -17.46 -22.07
N LEU A 14 -9.06 -16.33 -21.36
CA LEU A 14 -8.56 -15.09 -21.95
C LEU A 14 -7.09 -15.22 -22.35
N LEU A 15 -6.29 -15.93 -21.54
CA LEU A 15 -4.90 -16.23 -21.84
C LEU A 15 -4.76 -17.04 -23.14
N PHE A 16 -5.62 -18.04 -23.33
CA PHE A 16 -5.64 -18.82 -24.58
C PHE A 16 -6.01 -17.95 -25.80
N ALA A 17 -6.99 -17.06 -25.67
CA ALA A 17 -7.34 -16.11 -26.73
C ALA A 17 -6.17 -15.15 -27.04
N ASP A 18 -5.48 -14.66 -26.03
CA ASP A 18 -4.30 -13.82 -26.16
C ASP A 18 -3.18 -14.52 -26.92
N PHE A 19 -2.91 -15.80 -26.61
CA PHE A 19 -1.96 -16.64 -27.36
C PHE A 19 -2.32 -16.78 -28.83
N ILE A 20 -3.60 -17.01 -29.16
CA ILE A 20 -4.03 -17.09 -30.56
C ILE A 20 -3.72 -15.76 -31.28
N CYS A 21 -3.98 -14.62 -30.63
CA CYS A 21 -3.70 -13.32 -31.19
C CYS A 21 -2.18 -13.10 -31.40
N VAL A 22 -1.33 -13.56 -30.47
CA VAL A 22 0.13 -13.51 -30.61
C VAL A 22 0.59 -14.28 -31.85
N PHE A 23 0.15 -15.52 -32.02
CA PHE A 23 0.49 -16.34 -33.19
C PHE A 23 -0.03 -15.73 -34.50
N GLY A 24 -1.28 -15.26 -34.50
CA GLY A 24 -1.88 -14.58 -35.64
C GLY A 24 -1.09 -13.33 -36.03
N PHE A 25 -0.72 -12.51 -35.06
CA PHE A 25 0.10 -11.32 -35.29
C PHE A 25 1.47 -11.67 -35.87
N ILE A 26 2.19 -12.67 -35.35
CA ILE A 26 3.49 -13.10 -35.81
C ILE A 26 3.43 -13.62 -37.26
N LEU A 27 2.42 -14.44 -37.61
CA LEU A 27 2.23 -14.93 -38.97
C LEU A 27 2.03 -13.80 -39.97
N ILE A 28 1.33 -12.75 -39.55
CA ILE A 28 1.06 -11.59 -40.41
C ILE A 28 2.31 -10.73 -40.55
N GLU A 29 3.03 -10.48 -39.46
CA GLU A 29 4.25 -9.67 -39.42
C GLU A 29 5.37 -10.26 -40.30
N LEU A 30 5.54 -11.59 -40.28
CA LEU A 30 6.51 -12.30 -41.13
C LEU A 30 5.97 -12.58 -42.55
N GLY A 31 4.65 -12.63 -42.71
CA GLY A 31 4.01 -12.83 -44.01
C GLY A 31 4.14 -11.62 -44.95
N LEU A 32 4.11 -10.42 -44.38
CA LEU A 32 4.18 -9.19 -45.17
C LEU A 32 5.48 -9.06 -45.98
N PRO A 33 6.70 -9.24 -45.42
CA PRO A 33 7.94 -9.27 -46.16
C PRO A 33 7.99 -10.40 -47.23
N THR A 34 7.37 -11.55 -46.92
CA THR A 34 7.30 -12.67 -47.90
C THR A 34 6.51 -12.29 -49.13
N ILE A 35 5.37 -11.62 -48.99
CA ILE A 35 4.52 -11.18 -50.10
C ILE A 35 5.21 -10.07 -50.89
N LEU A 36 5.86 -9.12 -50.17
CA LEU A 36 6.63 -8.05 -50.78
C LEU A 36 7.77 -8.62 -51.68
N ALA A 37 8.50 -9.62 -51.18
CA ALA A 37 9.53 -10.29 -51.95
C ALA A 37 8.96 -10.89 -53.25
N ARG A 38 7.85 -11.63 -53.15
CA ARG A 38 7.19 -12.21 -54.32
C ARG A 38 6.70 -11.15 -55.31
N MET A 39 6.18 -10.04 -54.81
CA MET A 39 5.71 -8.92 -55.62
C MET A 39 6.85 -8.28 -56.40
N ILE A 40 8.05 -8.16 -55.79
CA ILE A 40 9.24 -7.63 -56.42
C ILE A 40 9.74 -8.61 -57.50
N ASP A 41 9.99 -9.86 -57.12
CA ASP A 41 10.67 -10.84 -57.95
C ASP A 41 9.79 -11.34 -59.11
N LYS A 42 8.46 -11.51 -58.90
CA LYS A 42 7.54 -12.07 -59.88
C LYS A 42 6.60 -11.03 -60.52
N GLY A 43 6.55 -9.81 -59.97
CA GLY A 43 5.70 -8.74 -60.48
C GLY A 43 6.51 -7.59 -61.09
N ILE A 44 7.32 -6.92 -60.24
CA ILE A 44 8.03 -5.70 -60.63
C ILE A 44 9.11 -5.98 -61.64
N ILE A 45 9.98 -6.98 -61.41
CA ILE A 45 11.10 -7.31 -62.29
C ILE A 45 10.59 -7.78 -63.66
N PRO A 46 9.60 -8.72 -63.78
CA PRO A 46 9.03 -9.12 -65.06
C PRO A 46 8.02 -8.09 -65.64
N ARG A 47 7.66 -7.04 -64.92
CA ARG A 47 6.64 -6.02 -65.27
C ARG A 47 5.23 -6.58 -65.44
N ASP A 48 4.87 -7.60 -64.62
CA ASP A 48 3.52 -8.18 -64.58
C ASP A 48 2.64 -7.36 -63.64
N MET A 49 1.82 -6.47 -64.22
CA MET A 49 0.94 -5.57 -63.47
C MET A 49 -0.20 -6.32 -62.74
N ASP A 50 -0.72 -7.39 -63.35
CA ASP A 50 -1.80 -8.17 -62.77
C ASP A 50 -1.34 -8.88 -61.47
N TYR A 51 -0.15 -9.43 -61.52
CA TYR A 51 0.46 -10.03 -60.31
C TYR A 51 0.74 -9.01 -59.22
N ILE A 52 1.22 -7.81 -59.60
CA ILE A 52 1.43 -6.70 -58.62
C ILE A 52 0.13 -6.32 -57.94
N TYR A 53 -0.98 -6.13 -58.70
CA TYR A 53 -2.28 -5.80 -58.15
C TYR A 53 -2.78 -6.92 -57.19
N GLN A 54 -2.64 -8.17 -57.60
CA GLN A 54 -3.07 -9.30 -56.78
C GLN A 54 -2.30 -9.36 -55.43
N GLN A 55 -0.98 -9.23 -55.47
CA GLN A 55 -0.15 -9.23 -54.25
C GLN A 55 -0.42 -7.99 -53.41
N GLY A 56 -0.64 -6.82 -54.00
CA GLY A 56 -1.04 -5.60 -53.30
C GLY A 56 -2.35 -5.76 -52.52
N ILE A 57 -3.35 -6.38 -53.11
CA ILE A 57 -4.60 -6.69 -52.42
C ILE A 57 -4.35 -7.62 -51.22
N TRP A 58 -3.54 -8.68 -51.38
CA TRP A 58 -3.17 -9.56 -50.28
C TRP A 58 -2.43 -8.84 -49.15
N MET A 59 -1.51 -7.93 -49.50
CA MET A 59 -0.81 -7.10 -48.52
C MET A 59 -1.80 -6.26 -47.70
N VAL A 60 -2.78 -5.63 -48.34
CA VAL A 60 -3.82 -4.84 -47.64
C VAL A 60 -4.65 -5.73 -46.71
N VAL A 61 -5.12 -6.88 -47.17
CA VAL A 61 -5.93 -7.82 -46.36
C VAL A 61 -5.15 -8.31 -45.14
N ILE A 62 -3.87 -8.69 -45.34
CA ILE A 62 -3.00 -9.16 -44.26
C ILE A 62 -2.71 -8.03 -43.28
N THR A 63 -2.44 -6.81 -43.74
CA THR A 63 -2.21 -5.65 -42.86
C THR A 63 -3.46 -5.34 -42.00
N ILE A 64 -4.65 -5.30 -42.60
CA ILE A 64 -5.89 -5.09 -41.85
C ILE A 64 -6.09 -6.20 -40.80
N SER A 65 -5.83 -7.45 -41.17
CA SER A 65 -5.91 -8.58 -40.24
C SER A 65 -4.88 -8.46 -39.11
N GLY A 66 -3.66 -7.98 -39.40
CA GLY A 66 -2.60 -7.71 -38.43
C GLY A 66 -2.97 -6.64 -37.44
N VAL A 67 -3.52 -5.54 -37.93
CA VAL A 67 -4.03 -4.45 -37.06
C VAL A 67 -5.13 -4.97 -36.14
N ALA A 68 -6.08 -5.75 -36.66
CA ALA A 68 -7.13 -6.34 -35.85
C ALA A 68 -6.58 -7.28 -34.75
N MET A 69 -5.62 -8.15 -35.11
CA MET A 69 -4.94 -9.04 -34.14
C MET A 69 -4.16 -8.27 -33.08
N ASN A 70 -3.46 -7.19 -33.44
CA ASN A 70 -2.73 -6.36 -32.50
C ASN A 70 -3.68 -5.61 -31.53
N ILE A 71 -4.83 -5.13 -32.03
CA ILE A 71 -5.87 -4.52 -31.17
C ILE A 71 -6.43 -5.55 -30.20
N LEU A 72 -6.76 -6.75 -30.67
CA LEU A 72 -7.25 -7.84 -29.81
C LEU A 72 -6.22 -8.28 -28.77
N LEU A 73 -4.96 -8.40 -29.16
CA LEU A 73 -3.85 -8.68 -28.26
C LEU A 73 -3.75 -7.62 -27.15
N GLY A 74 -3.81 -6.34 -27.52
CA GLY A 74 -3.83 -5.24 -26.56
C GLY A 74 -5.04 -5.31 -25.60
N TYR A 75 -6.21 -5.61 -26.14
CA TYR A 75 -7.46 -5.73 -25.37
C TYR A 75 -7.41 -6.90 -24.38
N PHE A 76 -7.04 -8.10 -24.82
CA PHE A 76 -6.98 -9.28 -23.94
C PHE A 76 -5.86 -9.14 -22.91
N GLY A 77 -4.68 -8.70 -23.30
CA GLY A 77 -3.56 -8.46 -22.40
C GLY A 77 -3.91 -7.44 -21.29
N ALA A 78 -4.51 -6.30 -21.66
CA ALA A 78 -4.95 -5.30 -20.71
C ALA A 78 -6.03 -5.86 -19.77
N ARG A 79 -7.02 -6.56 -20.29
CA ARG A 79 -8.11 -7.15 -19.49
C ARG A 79 -7.62 -8.21 -18.51
N ILE A 80 -6.69 -9.08 -18.93
CA ILE A 80 -6.08 -10.08 -18.04
C ILE A 80 -5.33 -9.37 -16.92
N THR A 81 -4.46 -8.43 -17.26
CA THR A 81 -3.56 -7.76 -16.33
C THR A 81 -4.31 -6.94 -15.28
N THR A 82 -5.28 -6.15 -15.73
CA THR A 82 -6.08 -5.31 -14.82
C THR A 82 -6.95 -6.15 -13.88
N ASN A 83 -7.53 -7.25 -14.38
CA ASN A 83 -8.32 -8.15 -13.55
C ASN A 83 -7.45 -8.87 -12.50
N ILE A 84 -6.25 -9.35 -12.88
CA ILE A 84 -5.30 -9.96 -11.93
C ILE A 84 -4.97 -8.99 -10.79
N VAL A 85 -4.67 -7.73 -11.12
CA VAL A 85 -4.30 -6.73 -10.12
C VAL A 85 -5.49 -6.30 -9.27
N ARG A 86 -6.69 -6.21 -9.85
CA ARG A 86 -7.92 -6.01 -9.08
C ARG A 86 -8.09 -7.13 -8.05
N ASP A 87 -8.06 -8.39 -8.47
CA ASP A 87 -8.24 -9.53 -7.58
C ASP A 87 -7.17 -9.57 -6.47
N ILE A 88 -5.91 -9.22 -6.79
CA ILE A 88 -4.84 -9.12 -5.78
C ILE A 88 -5.14 -8.02 -4.77
N ARG A 89 -5.65 -6.86 -5.22
CA ARG A 89 -5.99 -5.75 -4.32
C ARG A 89 -7.19 -6.07 -3.45
N ASP A 90 -8.20 -6.72 -4.03
CA ASP A 90 -9.40 -7.13 -3.31
C ASP A 90 -9.05 -8.15 -2.22
N ASP A 91 -8.34 -9.25 -2.58
CA ASP A 91 -7.90 -10.28 -1.64
C ASP A 91 -6.96 -9.69 -0.54
N LEU A 92 -6.07 -8.74 -0.92
CA LEU A 92 -5.18 -8.07 0.03
C LEU A 92 -5.94 -7.13 0.98
N PHE A 93 -6.89 -6.37 0.47
CA PHE A 93 -7.70 -5.46 1.28
C PHE A 93 -8.57 -6.24 2.27
N GLU A 94 -9.24 -7.30 1.82
CA GLU A 94 -10.01 -8.20 2.68
C GLU A 94 -9.11 -8.79 3.78
N LYS A 95 -7.92 -9.25 3.42
CA LYS A 95 -6.95 -9.80 4.37
C LYS A 95 -6.50 -8.77 5.41
N ILE A 96 -6.19 -7.54 4.99
CA ILE A 96 -5.80 -6.45 5.89
C ILE A 96 -6.91 -6.15 6.92
N GLN A 97 -8.19 -6.23 6.54
CA GLN A 97 -9.30 -6.00 7.48
C GLN A 97 -9.37 -7.07 8.58
N THR A 98 -8.78 -8.25 8.38
CA THR A 98 -8.72 -9.29 9.41
C THR A 98 -7.54 -9.13 10.38
N PHE A 99 -6.62 -8.21 10.14
CA PHE A 99 -5.43 -8.01 10.97
C PHE A 99 -5.79 -7.47 12.36
N SER A 100 -5.07 -7.95 13.37
CA SER A 100 -5.06 -7.35 14.69
C SER A 100 -4.07 -6.19 14.75
N HIS A 101 -3.99 -5.49 15.86
CA HIS A 101 -3.11 -4.33 16.03
C HIS A 101 -1.62 -4.70 15.85
N SER A 102 -1.24 -5.91 16.25
CA SER A 102 0.13 -6.41 16.15
C SER A 102 0.63 -6.55 14.70
N GLU A 103 -0.21 -7.00 13.77
CA GLU A 103 0.16 -7.11 12.35
C GLU A 103 0.29 -5.73 11.71
N TYR A 104 -0.62 -4.79 12.06
CA TYR A 104 -0.49 -3.40 11.61
C TYR A 104 0.81 -2.75 12.08
N GLU A 105 1.24 -2.99 13.31
CA GLU A 105 2.50 -2.47 13.83
C GLU A 105 3.71 -3.13 13.17
N SER A 106 3.68 -4.45 12.98
CA SER A 106 4.80 -5.21 12.42
C SER A 106 5.11 -4.86 10.96
N ILE A 107 4.07 -4.68 10.13
CA ILE A 107 4.22 -4.31 8.72
C ILE A 107 4.32 -2.78 8.54
N GLY A 108 3.58 -2.03 9.34
CA GLY A 108 3.40 -0.59 9.24
C GLY A 108 2.37 -0.17 8.19
N VAL A 109 1.51 0.80 8.54
CA VAL A 109 0.41 1.30 7.69
C VAL A 109 0.92 1.80 6.33
N SER A 110 2.03 2.56 6.31
CA SER A 110 2.63 3.06 5.07
C SER A 110 3.09 1.95 4.13
N SER A 111 3.59 0.84 4.69
CA SER A 111 3.99 -0.34 3.94
C SER A 111 2.78 -1.08 3.36
N LEU A 112 1.68 -1.22 4.11
CA LEU A 112 0.42 -1.81 3.63
C LEU A 112 -0.18 -0.99 2.47
N ILE A 113 -0.18 0.34 2.59
CA ILE A 113 -0.60 1.23 1.50
C ILE A 113 0.28 1.02 0.27
N THR A 114 1.60 0.95 0.43
CA THR A 114 2.54 0.73 -0.67
C THR A 114 2.31 -0.64 -1.34
N ARG A 115 2.03 -1.69 -0.56
CA ARG A 115 1.73 -3.04 -1.08
C ARG A 115 0.45 -3.04 -1.91
N THR A 116 -0.60 -2.35 -1.45
CA THR A 116 -1.89 -2.27 -2.14
C THR A 116 -1.83 -1.40 -3.40
N THR A 117 -0.97 -0.39 -3.44
CA THR A 117 -0.87 0.57 -4.54
C THR A 117 0.31 0.27 -5.46
N ASN A 118 1.51 0.63 -5.03
CA ASN A 118 2.71 0.61 -5.87
C ASN A 118 3.20 -0.81 -6.17
N ASP A 119 3.21 -1.72 -5.18
CA ASP A 119 3.66 -3.11 -5.42
C ASP A 119 2.69 -3.84 -6.35
N ALA A 120 1.38 -3.66 -6.18
CA ALA A 120 0.38 -4.17 -7.10
C ALA A 120 0.54 -3.59 -8.52
N TYR A 121 0.90 -2.31 -8.65
CA TYR A 121 1.19 -1.67 -9.92
C TYR A 121 2.44 -2.25 -10.60
N GLN A 122 3.52 -2.53 -9.84
CA GLN A 122 4.71 -3.19 -10.38
C GLN A 122 4.40 -4.58 -10.95
N ILE A 123 3.53 -5.34 -10.27
CA ILE A 123 3.05 -6.62 -10.78
C ILE A 123 2.26 -6.41 -12.08
N MET A 124 1.39 -5.39 -12.14
CA MET A 124 0.62 -5.06 -13.34
C MET A 124 1.54 -4.79 -14.54
N LEU A 125 2.56 -3.94 -14.37
CA LEU A 125 3.51 -3.61 -15.42
C LEU A 125 4.28 -4.84 -15.92
N PHE A 126 4.75 -5.66 -14.99
CA PHE A 126 5.46 -6.89 -15.33
C PHE A 126 4.56 -7.89 -16.06
N MET A 127 3.36 -8.13 -15.54
CA MET A 127 2.39 -9.05 -16.15
C MET A 127 1.97 -8.60 -17.55
N GLY A 128 1.73 -7.30 -17.75
CA GLY A 128 1.42 -6.73 -19.06
C GLY A 128 2.55 -6.91 -20.08
N ASN A 129 3.79 -6.71 -19.63
CA ASN A 129 4.96 -6.90 -20.49
C ASN A 129 5.24 -8.38 -20.75
N ILE A 130 5.09 -9.27 -19.76
CA ILE A 130 5.36 -10.70 -19.99
C ILE A 130 4.30 -11.33 -20.91
N LEU A 131 3.03 -10.96 -20.79
CA LEU A 131 1.96 -11.44 -21.66
C LEU A 131 2.18 -10.96 -23.11
N ARG A 132 2.52 -9.70 -23.30
CA ARG A 132 2.73 -9.13 -24.62
C ARG A 132 4.10 -9.48 -25.21
N LEU A 133 5.19 -9.18 -24.52
CA LEU A 133 6.54 -9.32 -25.02
C LEU A 133 7.17 -10.66 -24.66
N GLY A 134 6.90 -11.18 -23.45
CA GLY A 134 7.51 -12.40 -22.96
C GLY A 134 7.15 -13.64 -23.77
N PHE A 135 5.95 -13.70 -24.35
CA PHE A 135 5.53 -14.78 -25.25
C PHE A 135 5.78 -14.46 -26.72
N MET A 136 5.47 -13.24 -27.15
CA MET A 136 5.60 -12.84 -28.54
C MET A 136 7.06 -12.90 -29.00
N THR A 137 8.01 -12.39 -28.21
CA THR A 137 9.40 -12.23 -28.67
C THR A 137 10.17 -13.53 -28.86
N PRO A 138 10.08 -14.58 -28.02
CA PRO A 138 10.73 -15.86 -28.29
C PRO A 138 10.17 -16.54 -29.55
N VAL A 139 8.85 -16.50 -29.72
CA VAL A 139 8.19 -17.10 -30.89
C VAL A 139 8.59 -16.34 -32.18
N MET A 140 8.58 -15.00 -32.12
CA MET A 140 9.02 -14.14 -33.22
C MET A 140 10.48 -14.40 -33.58
N PHE A 141 11.37 -14.51 -32.58
CA PHE A 141 12.78 -14.81 -32.78
C PHE A 141 12.98 -16.13 -33.53
N ILE A 142 12.34 -17.21 -33.03
CA ILE A 142 12.44 -18.55 -33.64
C ILE A 142 11.85 -18.56 -35.07
N ALA A 143 10.67 -17.96 -35.25
CA ALA A 143 9.99 -17.89 -36.52
C ALA A 143 10.77 -17.05 -37.53
N SER A 144 11.33 -15.90 -37.13
CA SER A 144 12.18 -15.08 -37.97
C SER A 144 13.46 -15.81 -38.40
N LEU A 145 14.12 -16.51 -37.47
CA LEU A 145 15.32 -17.30 -37.78
C LEU A 145 15.01 -18.46 -38.76
N TYR A 146 13.84 -19.11 -38.59
CA TYR A 146 13.38 -20.11 -39.56
C TYR A 146 13.18 -19.50 -40.95
N MET A 147 12.58 -18.31 -41.07
CA MET A 147 12.39 -17.62 -42.34
C MET A 147 13.72 -17.19 -42.95
N VAL A 148 14.69 -16.71 -42.17
CA VAL A 148 16.06 -16.40 -42.60
C VAL A 148 16.71 -17.63 -43.22
N MET A 149 16.67 -18.77 -42.53
CA MET A 149 17.29 -20.02 -43.04
C MET A 149 16.58 -20.58 -44.27
N ARG A 150 15.27 -20.37 -44.41
CA ARG A 150 14.49 -20.81 -45.56
C ARG A 150 14.74 -19.94 -46.79
N THR A 151 14.96 -18.63 -46.62
CA THR A 151 15.15 -17.67 -47.71
C THR A 151 16.54 -17.82 -48.37
N SER A 152 17.59 -17.87 -47.55
CA SER A 152 18.95 -18.13 -48.02
C SER A 152 19.76 -18.83 -46.93
N PRO A 153 20.01 -20.15 -47.02
CA PRO A 153 20.81 -20.87 -46.02
C PRO A 153 22.24 -20.32 -45.91
N SER A 154 22.84 -19.89 -47.01
CA SER A 154 24.21 -19.34 -47.03
C SER A 154 24.32 -18.04 -46.25
N LEU A 155 23.39 -17.08 -46.46
CA LEU A 155 23.30 -15.84 -45.65
C LEU A 155 22.87 -16.12 -44.23
N GLY A 156 21.98 -17.11 -44.00
CA GLY A 156 21.53 -17.53 -42.67
C GLY A 156 22.68 -18.02 -41.80
N MET A 157 23.68 -18.70 -42.36
CA MET A 157 24.88 -19.11 -41.62
C MET A 157 25.71 -17.91 -41.11
N TYR A 158 25.79 -16.81 -41.87
CA TYR A 158 26.44 -15.57 -41.37
C TYR A 158 25.68 -15.00 -40.18
N VAL A 159 24.33 -15.02 -40.22
CA VAL A 159 23.49 -14.56 -39.08
C VAL A 159 23.70 -15.44 -37.88
N LEU A 160 23.64 -16.77 -38.02
CA LEU A 160 23.91 -17.71 -36.95
C LEU A 160 25.30 -17.53 -36.34
N GLY A 161 26.33 -17.28 -37.19
CA GLY A 161 27.68 -16.98 -36.72
C GLY A 161 27.78 -15.65 -35.97
N ALA A 162 26.99 -14.65 -36.32
CA ALA A 162 26.96 -13.35 -35.67
C ALA A 162 26.22 -13.36 -34.33
N LEU A 163 25.21 -14.24 -34.15
CA LEU A 163 24.37 -14.31 -32.92
C LEU A 163 25.18 -14.49 -31.63
N PRO A 164 26.18 -15.40 -31.52
CA PRO A 164 26.99 -15.52 -30.33
C PRO A 164 27.75 -14.23 -29.96
N PHE A 165 28.28 -13.52 -30.97
CA PHE A 165 28.97 -12.25 -30.74
C PHE A 165 28.01 -11.15 -30.27
N LEU A 166 26.81 -11.07 -30.84
CA LEU A 166 25.78 -10.16 -30.41
C LEU A 166 25.31 -10.49 -29.00
N LEU A 167 25.14 -11.77 -28.66
CA LEU A 167 24.81 -12.21 -27.30
C LEU A 167 25.88 -11.78 -26.29
N LEU A 168 27.17 -12.03 -26.62
CA LEU A 168 28.30 -11.62 -25.78
C LEU A 168 28.35 -10.10 -25.62
N ALA A 169 28.08 -9.34 -26.69
CA ALA A 169 28.01 -7.87 -26.61
C ALA A 169 26.86 -7.41 -25.69
N VAL A 170 25.66 -7.97 -25.83
CA VAL A 170 24.51 -7.63 -24.96
C VAL A 170 24.80 -7.96 -23.51
N VAL A 171 25.32 -9.17 -23.22
CA VAL A 171 25.69 -9.57 -21.85
C VAL A 171 26.82 -8.69 -21.31
N GLY A 172 27.81 -8.36 -22.14
CA GLY A 172 28.90 -7.44 -21.77
C GLY A 172 28.39 -6.06 -21.40
N ILE A 173 27.52 -5.47 -22.23
CA ILE A 173 26.91 -4.17 -21.99
C ILE A 173 26.01 -4.21 -20.73
N ALA A 174 25.23 -5.28 -20.56
CA ALA A 174 24.39 -5.45 -19.37
C ALA A 174 25.24 -5.46 -18.09
N ARG A 175 26.35 -6.22 -18.07
CA ARG A 175 27.29 -6.27 -16.95
C ARG A 175 27.99 -4.94 -16.69
N LEU A 176 28.40 -4.24 -17.73
CA LEU A 176 29.05 -2.92 -17.62
C LEU A 176 28.06 -1.82 -17.20
N SER A 177 26.82 -1.92 -17.61
CA SER A 177 25.77 -0.94 -17.24
C SER A 177 25.25 -1.11 -15.81
N GLU A 178 25.32 -2.32 -15.22
CA GLU A 178 24.83 -2.59 -13.88
C GLU A 178 25.44 -1.67 -12.80
N PRO A 179 26.78 -1.55 -12.67
CA PRO A 179 27.39 -0.66 -11.67
C PRO A 179 27.09 0.81 -11.93
N LEU A 180 26.98 1.22 -13.21
CA LEU A 180 26.62 2.58 -13.59
C LEU A 180 25.17 2.88 -13.21
N SER A 181 24.26 1.95 -13.45
CA SER A 181 22.84 2.07 -13.05
C SER A 181 22.68 2.14 -11.53
N LYS A 182 23.40 1.30 -10.77
CA LYS A 182 23.43 1.38 -9.30
C LYS A 182 23.93 2.73 -8.79
N LYS A 183 24.99 3.25 -9.41
CA LYS A 183 25.54 4.58 -9.08
C LYS A 183 24.57 5.70 -9.41
N GLN A 184 23.90 5.62 -10.57
CA GLN A 184 22.86 6.56 -10.96
C GLN A 184 21.70 6.55 -9.97
N GLN A 185 21.22 5.37 -9.58
CA GLN A 185 20.14 5.22 -8.59
C GLN A 185 20.53 5.83 -7.24
N LYS A 186 21.74 5.53 -6.73
CA LYS A 186 22.24 6.11 -5.47
C LYS A 186 22.29 7.64 -5.51
N ASN A 187 22.68 8.21 -6.65
CA ASN A 187 22.72 9.66 -6.80
C ASN A 187 21.30 10.26 -6.89
N LEU A 188 20.35 9.55 -7.50
CA LEU A 188 18.93 9.95 -7.52
C LEU A 188 18.33 9.93 -6.11
N ASP A 189 18.65 8.91 -5.33
CA ASP A 189 18.23 8.83 -3.92
C ASP A 189 18.80 10.00 -3.10
N GLY A 190 20.02 10.42 -3.41
CA GLY A 190 20.64 11.63 -2.84
C GLY A 190 19.87 12.92 -3.19
N ILE A 191 19.44 13.07 -4.45
CA ILE A 191 18.58 14.20 -4.87
C ILE A 191 17.25 14.18 -4.09
N ASN A 192 16.59 13.02 -4.03
CA ASN A 192 15.33 12.86 -3.31
C ASN A 192 15.48 13.15 -1.80
N GLY A 193 16.62 12.77 -1.21
CA GLY A 193 16.97 13.06 0.19
C GLY A 193 17.03 14.58 0.43
N ILE A 194 17.81 15.30 -0.38
CA ILE A 194 17.96 16.77 -0.27
C ILE A 194 16.60 17.47 -0.48
N LEU A 195 15.82 17.06 -1.47
CA LEU A 195 14.49 17.63 -1.72
C LEU A 195 13.55 17.43 -0.53
N ARG A 196 13.55 16.23 0.06
CA ARG A 196 12.73 15.94 1.26
C ARG A 196 13.15 16.80 2.44
N GLU A 197 14.46 16.92 2.72
CA GLU A 197 14.98 17.78 3.78
C GLU A 197 14.59 19.23 3.55
N ASN A 198 14.75 19.75 2.32
CA ASN A 198 14.41 21.13 1.96
C ASN A 198 12.92 21.42 2.13
N LEU A 199 12.04 20.54 1.63
CA LEU A 199 10.59 20.71 1.73
C LEU A 199 10.11 20.63 3.18
N SER A 200 10.65 19.69 3.96
CA SER A 200 10.30 19.54 5.39
C SER A 200 10.89 20.68 6.24
N GLY A 201 12.11 21.14 5.90
CA GLY A 201 12.85 22.18 6.61
C GLY A 201 12.67 23.60 6.06
N LEU A 202 11.73 23.85 5.14
CA LEU A 202 11.61 25.13 4.44
C LEU A 202 11.56 26.34 5.39
N ARG A 203 10.83 26.22 6.50
CA ARG A 203 10.73 27.30 7.51
C ARG A 203 12.08 27.60 8.16
N VAL A 204 12.87 26.55 8.42
CA VAL A 204 14.22 26.69 9.01
C VAL A 204 15.17 27.33 8.01
N ILE A 205 15.19 26.86 6.76
CA ILE A 205 16.03 27.41 5.68
C ILE A 205 15.75 28.93 5.52
N ARG A 206 14.46 29.30 5.50
CA ARG A 206 14.04 30.72 5.40
C ARG A 206 14.40 31.52 6.62
N ALA A 207 14.22 30.96 7.83
CA ALA A 207 14.56 31.68 9.08
C ALA A 207 16.05 31.97 9.22
N PHE A 208 16.91 31.08 8.67
CA PHE A 208 18.38 31.25 8.71
C PHE A 208 18.98 31.82 7.42
N VAL A 209 18.16 32.16 6.40
CA VAL A 209 18.58 32.72 5.10
C VAL A 209 19.65 31.84 4.41
N ASN A 210 19.49 30.53 4.44
CA ASN A 210 20.48 29.55 3.96
C ASN A 210 20.15 28.93 2.58
N GLU A 211 19.35 29.63 1.75
CA GLU A 211 18.93 29.15 0.44
C GLU A 211 20.12 28.86 -0.49
N LYS A 212 21.13 29.73 -0.50
CA LYS A 212 22.33 29.58 -1.33
C LYS A 212 23.15 28.33 -0.96
N PHE A 213 23.19 27.99 0.32
CA PHE A 213 23.87 26.79 0.80
C PHE A 213 23.15 25.54 0.29
N GLU A 214 21.83 25.50 0.42
CA GLU A 214 21.02 24.36 -0.04
C GLU A 214 21.03 24.23 -1.58
N GLU A 215 21.01 25.35 -2.32
CA GLU A 215 21.20 25.36 -3.77
C GLU A 215 22.54 24.76 -4.18
N SER A 216 23.62 25.15 -3.53
CA SER A 216 24.96 24.61 -3.76
C SER A 216 25.01 23.10 -3.47
N ARG A 217 24.38 22.66 -2.38
CA ARG A 217 24.28 21.26 -1.98
C ARG A 217 23.51 20.43 -3.02
N PHE A 218 22.38 20.95 -3.49
CA PHE A 218 21.58 20.33 -4.55
C PHE A 218 22.37 20.23 -5.86
N ASN A 219 22.99 21.33 -6.30
CA ASN A 219 23.75 21.39 -7.54
C ASN A 219 24.90 20.38 -7.56
N LYS A 220 25.62 20.17 -6.46
CA LYS A 220 26.69 19.18 -6.35
C LYS A 220 26.19 17.75 -6.60
N VAL A 221 25.05 17.39 -6.00
CA VAL A 221 24.47 16.04 -6.18
C VAL A 221 23.88 15.89 -7.58
N ASN A 222 23.22 16.93 -8.11
CA ASN A 222 22.66 16.95 -9.45
C ASN A 222 23.75 16.81 -10.54
N GLU A 223 24.89 17.48 -10.39
CA GLU A 223 26.03 17.28 -11.28
C GLU A 223 26.55 15.84 -11.26
N THR A 224 26.62 15.23 -10.06
CA THR A 224 27.09 13.85 -9.90
C THR A 224 26.11 12.86 -10.56
N TYR A 225 24.81 13.09 -10.41
CA TYR A 225 23.77 12.35 -11.10
C TYR A 225 23.90 12.49 -12.63
N THR A 226 24.06 13.73 -13.12
CA THR A 226 24.20 14.03 -14.54
C THR A 226 25.44 13.34 -15.14
N LYS A 227 26.58 13.34 -14.43
CA LYS A 227 27.80 12.64 -14.87
C LYS A 227 27.57 11.12 -14.98
N SER A 228 26.90 10.54 -13.98
CA SER A 228 26.56 9.11 -13.98
C SER A 228 25.62 8.74 -15.11
N SER A 229 24.59 9.55 -15.36
CA SER A 229 23.63 9.37 -16.46
C SER A 229 24.32 9.45 -17.83
N LYS A 230 25.16 10.47 -18.04
CA LYS A 230 25.94 10.60 -19.28
C LYS A 230 26.82 9.37 -19.55
N SER A 231 27.44 8.81 -18.50
CA SER A 231 28.28 7.60 -18.66
C SER A 231 27.45 6.38 -19.07
N LEU A 232 26.26 6.20 -18.47
CA LEU A 232 25.35 5.11 -18.82
C LEU A 232 24.83 5.25 -20.26
N PHE A 233 24.40 6.45 -20.66
CA PHE A 233 23.92 6.70 -22.04
C PHE A 233 25.00 6.52 -23.09
N ARG A 234 26.26 6.93 -22.80
CA ARG A 234 27.41 6.69 -23.71
C ARG A 234 27.64 5.19 -23.94
N LEU A 235 27.56 4.39 -22.86
CA LEU A 235 27.71 2.94 -22.97
C LEU A 235 26.58 2.33 -23.82
N MET A 236 25.33 2.75 -23.60
CA MET A 236 24.19 2.30 -24.40
C MET A 236 24.31 2.70 -25.88
N ALA A 237 24.74 3.91 -26.15
CA ALA A 237 24.97 4.37 -27.53
C ALA A 237 26.08 3.59 -28.23
N ALA A 238 27.11 3.15 -27.53
CA ALA A 238 28.19 2.35 -28.07
C ALA A 238 27.77 0.93 -28.53
N ALA A 239 26.57 0.48 -28.09
CA ALA A 239 26.00 -0.81 -28.51
C ALA A 239 25.43 -0.81 -29.93
N GLN A 240 24.95 0.33 -30.43
CA GLN A 240 24.22 0.43 -31.69
C GLN A 240 25.07 0.14 -32.95
N PRO A 241 26.36 0.57 -33.07
CA PRO A 241 27.17 0.33 -34.25
C PRO A 241 27.30 -1.15 -34.65
N GLY A 242 27.34 -2.05 -33.66
CA GLY A 242 27.45 -3.50 -33.93
C GLY A 242 26.31 -4.06 -34.79
N PHE A 243 25.07 -3.58 -34.50
CA PHE A 243 23.89 -3.94 -35.30
C PHE A 243 24.04 -3.49 -36.79
N PHE A 244 24.44 -2.23 -37.00
CA PHE A 244 24.60 -1.69 -38.36
C PHE A 244 25.72 -2.36 -39.14
N ILE A 245 26.83 -2.75 -38.49
CA ILE A 245 27.93 -3.48 -39.14
C ILE A 245 27.43 -4.83 -39.69
N VAL A 246 26.68 -5.58 -38.87
CA VAL A 246 26.09 -6.86 -39.30
C VAL A 246 25.16 -6.65 -40.50
N MET A 247 24.29 -5.62 -40.44
CA MET A 247 23.38 -5.29 -41.55
C MET A 247 24.13 -4.95 -42.83
N VAL A 248 25.20 -4.15 -42.77
CA VAL A 248 26.03 -3.80 -43.95
C VAL A 248 26.69 -5.04 -44.53
N LEU A 249 27.25 -5.94 -43.73
CA LEU A 249 27.85 -7.19 -44.18
C LEU A 249 26.84 -8.10 -44.87
N ILE A 250 25.60 -8.17 -44.35
CA ILE A 250 24.53 -8.97 -44.99
C ILE A 250 24.10 -8.37 -46.31
N ILE A 251 23.91 -7.05 -46.39
CA ILE A 251 23.57 -6.37 -47.66
C ILE A 251 24.67 -6.58 -48.68
N TRP A 252 25.95 -6.42 -48.29
CA TRP A 252 27.09 -6.65 -49.18
C TRP A 252 27.12 -8.08 -49.71
N SER A 253 27.09 -9.08 -48.81
CA SER A 253 27.14 -10.49 -49.19
C SER A 253 25.90 -10.90 -50.00
N GLY A 254 24.71 -10.38 -49.68
CA GLY A 254 23.47 -10.60 -50.42
C GLY A 254 23.53 -10.01 -51.83
N THR A 255 24.07 -8.80 -51.98
CA THR A 255 24.26 -8.16 -53.30
C THR A 255 25.23 -8.95 -54.18
N VAL A 256 26.30 -9.51 -53.61
CA VAL A 256 27.23 -10.40 -54.33
C VAL A 256 26.50 -11.66 -54.80
N GLN A 257 25.65 -12.29 -53.96
CA GLN A 257 24.86 -13.46 -54.35
C GLN A 257 23.83 -13.13 -55.44
N ILE A 258 23.22 -11.94 -55.43
CA ILE A 258 22.34 -11.48 -56.52
C ILE A 258 23.12 -11.36 -57.83
N SER A 259 24.35 -10.82 -57.80
CA SER A 259 25.17 -10.68 -58.99
C SER A 259 25.57 -12.02 -59.60
N HIS A 260 25.63 -13.10 -58.82
CA HIS A 260 25.87 -14.47 -59.28
C HIS A 260 24.59 -15.22 -59.67
N GLY A 261 23.41 -14.64 -59.42
CA GLY A 261 22.11 -15.27 -59.70
C GLY A 261 21.67 -16.28 -58.67
N ASP A 262 22.34 -16.35 -57.52
CA ASP A 262 22.04 -17.29 -56.43
C ASP A 262 20.93 -16.78 -55.50
N LEU A 263 20.57 -15.49 -55.56
CA LEU A 263 19.54 -14.84 -54.73
C LEU A 263 18.74 -13.84 -55.56
N GLU A 264 17.44 -13.78 -55.38
CA GLU A 264 16.54 -12.76 -55.95
C GLU A 264 16.54 -11.48 -55.10
N VAL A 265 16.26 -10.33 -55.72
CA VAL A 265 16.28 -9.01 -55.05
C VAL A 265 15.23 -8.91 -53.95
N GLY A 266 14.02 -9.38 -54.25
CA GLY A 266 12.92 -9.37 -53.26
C GLY A 266 13.23 -10.25 -52.05
N ASN A 267 13.87 -11.38 -52.27
CA ASN A 267 14.30 -12.28 -51.21
C ASN A 267 15.36 -11.64 -50.31
N LEU A 268 16.27 -10.80 -50.81
CA LEU A 268 17.21 -10.05 -49.98
C LEU A 268 16.48 -9.02 -49.08
N ILE A 269 15.48 -8.34 -49.64
CA ILE A 269 14.68 -7.36 -48.86
C ILE A 269 13.92 -8.06 -47.72
N ALA A 270 13.25 -9.17 -48.01
CA ALA A 270 12.56 -9.94 -46.96
C ALA A 270 13.55 -10.50 -45.91
N PHE A 271 14.73 -10.93 -46.33
CA PHE A 271 15.80 -11.40 -45.46
C PHE A 271 16.24 -10.32 -44.45
N ILE A 272 16.40 -9.08 -44.91
CA ILE A 272 16.74 -7.93 -44.05
C ILE A 272 15.65 -7.70 -43.00
N GLU A 273 14.36 -7.75 -43.38
CA GLU A 273 13.24 -7.59 -42.47
C GLU A 273 13.18 -8.73 -41.41
N TYR A 274 13.39 -9.98 -41.81
CA TYR A 274 13.42 -11.11 -40.89
C TYR A 274 14.55 -11.00 -39.86
N ILE A 275 15.73 -10.53 -40.27
CA ILE A 275 16.84 -10.30 -39.34
C ILE A 275 16.50 -9.16 -38.39
N PHE A 276 15.90 -8.08 -38.90
CA PHE A 276 15.45 -6.98 -38.05
C PHE A 276 14.49 -7.50 -36.97
N HIS A 277 13.47 -8.28 -37.33
CA HIS A 277 12.55 -8.89 -36.39
C HIS A 277 13.24 -9.85 -35.40
N ALA A 278 14.18 -10.66 -35.83
CA ALA A 278 14.93 -11.56 -34.96
C ALA A 278 15.72 -10.79 -33.89
N LEU A 279 16.53 -9.82 -34.33
CA LEU A 279 17.39 -9.04 -33.44
C LEU A 279 16.59 -8.14 -32.51
N PHE A 280 15.54 -7.51 -33.02
CA PHE A 280 14.67 -6.65 -32.22
C PHE A 280 13.89 -7.45 -31.17
N SER A 281 13.38 -8.63 -31.55
CA SER A 281 12.72 -9.55 -30.60
C SER A 281 13.65 -9.99 -29.49
N PHE A 282 14.89 -10.30 -29.80
CA PHE A 282 15.90 -10.66 -28.80
C PHE A 282 16.15 -9.51 -27.81
N MET A 283 16.24 -8.28 -28.32
CA MET A 283 16.45 -7.08 -27.50
C MET A 283 15.23 -6.79 -26.59
N LEU A 284 14.02 -6.93 -27.12
CA LEU A 284 12.78 -6.77 -26.34
C LEU A 284 12.64 -7.85 -25.27
N PHE A 285 13.00 -9.09 -25.57
CA PHE A 285 12.98 -10.18 -24.61
C PHE A 285 13.88 -9.89 -23.41
N ALA A 286 15.09 -9.38 -23.65
CA ALA A 286 16.00 -8.97 -22.59
C ALA A 286 15.39 -7.90 -21.65
N SER A 287 14.58 -6.98 -22.19
CA SER A 287 13.95 -5.93 -21.40
C SER A 287 12.94 -6.47 -20.36
N VAL A 288 12.26 -7.57 -20.68
CA VAL A 288 11.32 -8.24 -19.75
C VAL A 288 12.05 -8.76 -18.52
N PHE A 289 13.25 -9.32 -18.70
CA PHE A 289 14.06 -9.83 -17.58
C PHE A 289 14.51 -8.71 -16.62
N MET A 290 14.73 -7.49 -17.12
CA MET A 290 15.10 -6.36 -16.26
C MET A 290 13.96 -5.93 -15.32
N MET A 291 12.71 -6.21 -15.66
CA MET A 291 11.55 -5.89 -14.81
C MET A 291 11.28 -6.97 -13.76
N TYR A 292 11.74 -8.21 -14.00
CA TYR A 292 11.48 -9.37 -13.13
C TYR A 292 11.87 -9.16 -11.66
N PRO A 293 13.08 -8.66 -11.31
CA PRO A 293 13.47 -8.53 -9.91
C PRO A 293 12.54 -7.63 -9.10
N ARG A 294 12.09 -6.51 -9.69
CA ARG A 294 11.16 -5.59 -9.04
C ARG A 294 9.80 -6.25 -8.79
N ALA A 295 9.25 -6.89 -9.81
CA ALA A 295 7.98 -7.59 -9.69
C ALA A 295 8.06 -8.77 -8.70
N ALA A 296 9.18 -9.48 -8.65
CA ALA A 296 9.41 -10.57 -7.71
C ALA A 296 9.42 -10.10 -6.25
N VAL A 297 10.10 -8.98 -5.96
CA VAL A 297 10.11 -8.36 -4.63
C VAL A 297 8.71 -7.89 -4.25
N SER A 298 8.02 -7.17 -5.13
CA SER A 298 6.64 -6.70 -4.89
C SER A 298 5.68 -7.88 -4.64
N ALA A 299 5.79 -8.94 -5.43
CA ALA A 299 4.98 -10.16 -5.24
C ALA A 299 5.29 -10.87 -3.91
N SER A 300 6.56 -10.88 -3.48
CA SER A 300 6.96 -11.45 -2.18
C SER A 300 6.36 -10.67 -1.01
N ARG A 301 6.39 -9.33 -1.07
CA ARG A 301 5.82 -8.46 -0.03
C ARG A 301 4.30 -8.58 0.07
N ILE A 302 3.61 -8.69 -1.07
CA ILE A 302 2.16 -8.94 -1.09
C ILE A 302 1.85 -10.34 -0.56
N GLN A 303 2.61 -11.36 -0.98
CA GLN A 303 2.42 -12.74 -0.50
C GLN A 303 2.63 -12.84 1.01
N GLU A 304 3.64 -12.16 1.57
CA GLU A 304 3.88 -12.06 3.02
C GLU A 304 2.63 -11.56 3.76
N ALA A 305 2.01 -10.47 3.27
CA ALA A 305 0.79 -9.94 3.89
C ALA A 305 -0.42 -10.89 3.74
N LEU A 306 -0.57 -11.55 2.58
CA LEU A 306 -1.65 -12.51 2.36
C LEU A 306 -1.51 -13.79 3.20
N ASP A 307 -0.28 -14.23 3.46
CA ASP A 307 0.02 -15.44 4.23
C ASP A 307 0.09 -15.18 5.74
N MET A 308 0.12 -13.90 6.17
CA MET A 308 0.17 -13.54 7.58
C MET A 308 -1.12 -13.96 8.29
N GLU A 309 -0.98 -14.71 9.37
CA GLU A 309 -2.11 -15.12 10.18
C GLU A 309 -2.33 -14.10 11.30
N PRO A 310 -3.56 -13.55 11.45
CA PRO A 310 -3.87 -12.63 12.53
C PRO A 310 -3.66 -13.31 13.90
N ALA A 311 -3.02 -12.59 14.83
CA ALA A 311 -2.82 -13.08 16.19
C ALA A 311 -4.16 -13.22 16.93
N ILE A 312 -5.10 -12.35 16.61
CA ILE A 312 -6.46 -12.38 17.16
C ILE A 312 -7.43 -12.64 16.02
N ARG A 313 -8.17 -13.75 16.09
CA ARG A 313 -9.17 -14.14 15.10
C ARG A 313 -10.57 -13.94 15.64
N GLU A 314 -11.51 -13.67 14.76
CA GLU A 314 -12.93 -13.78 15.09
C GLU A 314 -13.28 -15.27 15.14
N GLU A 315 -13.55 -15.76 16.34
CA GLU A 315 -13.98 -17.14 16.58
C GLU A 315 -15.45 -17.12 17.04
N GLU A 316 -16.11 -18.27 16.97
CA GLU A 316 -17.41 -18.46 17.62
C GLU A 316 -17.21 -18.33 19.12
N GLY A 317 -18.10 -17.58 19.80
CA GLY A 317 -17.98 -17.31 21.22
C GLY A 317 -19.26 -16.72 21.81
N VAL A 318 -19.16 -16.30 23.05
CA VAL A 318 -20.27 -15.68 23.80
C VAL A 318 -20.70 -14.39 23.11
N THR A 319 -22.00 -14.24 22.88
CA THR A 319 -22.59 -13.05 22.26
C THR A 319 -23.38 -12.19 23.24
N GLU A 320 -23.97 -12.80 24.28
CA GLU A 320 -24.80 -12.11 25.27
C GLU A 320 -24.46 -12.59 26.68
N THR A 321 -24.61 -11.70 27.66
CA THR A 321 -24.39 -11.97 29.08
C THR A 321 -25.57 -11.50 29.90
N ALA A 322 -25.77 -12.10 31.07
CA ALA A 322 -26.86 -11.74 32.01
C ALA A 322 -26.60 -10.41 32.72
N THR A 323 -25.34 -10.13 33.01
CA THR A 323 -24.88 -8.84 33.59
C THR A 323 -24.41 -7.93 32.48
N LYS A 324 -24.38 -6.61 32.74
CA LYS A 324 -23.97 -5.62 31.74
C LYS A 324 -23.02 -4.60 32.34
N GLY A 325 -21.83 -4.49 31.72
CA GLY A 325 -20.89 -3.44 32.03
C GLY A 325 -19.95 -3.71 33.22
N TYR A 326 -19.92 -4.90 33.80
CA TYR A 326 -18.96 -5.26 34.84
C TYR A 326 -17.60 -5.62 34.21
N LEU A 327 -16.52 -5.02 34.71
CA LEU A 327 -15.15 -5.26 34.27
C LEU A 327 -14.27 -5.71 35.43
N GLU A 328 -13.46 -6.75 35.23
CA GLU A 328 -12.50 -7.24 36.23
C GLU A 328 -11.18 -7.62 35.59
N PHE A 329 -10.08 -7.07 36.09
CA PHE A 329 -8.72 -7.50 35.81
C PHE A 329 -8.22 -8.40 36.93
N LYS A 330 -7.66 -9.58 36.57
CA LYS A 330 -7.12 -10.53 37.56
C LYS A 330 -5.69 -10.87 37.21
N ASN A 331 -4.74 -10.34 37.97
CA ASN A 331 -3.31 -10.56 37.88
C ASN A 331 -2.78 -10.40 36.45
N VAL A 332 -3.21 -9.35 35.74
CA VAL A 332 -2.92 -9.13 34.33
C VAL A 332 -1.50 -8.65 34.16
N THR A 333 -0.74 -9.38 33.36
CA THR A 333 0.60 -9.01 32.88
C THR A 333 0.57 -8.95 31.36
N PHE A 334 1.19 -7.92 30.78
CA PHE A 334 1.25 -7.76 29.34
C PHE A 334 2.59 -7.20 28.87
N ALA A 335 3.12 -7.83 27.82
CA ALA A 335 4.25 -7.36 27.03
C ALA A 335 3.87 -7.33 25.55
N TYR A 336 4.34 -6.31 24.84
CA TYR A 336 4.12 -6.24 23.39
C TYR A 336 4.83 -7.38 22.64
N PRO A 337 4.29 -7.84 21.49
CA PRO A 337 4.93 -8.86 20.67
C PRO A 337 6.40 -8.50 20.35
N GLY A 338 7.30 -9.46 20.53
CA GLY A 338 8.75 -9.25 20.36
C GLY A 338 9.48 -8.67 21.58
N HIS A 339 8.79 -8.29 22.67
CA HIS A 339 9.35 -7.72 23.89
C HIS A 339 8.92 -8.48 25.16
N ALA A 340 8.80 -9.81 25.08
CA ALA A 340 8.29 -10.65 26.17
C ALA A 340 9.06 -10.50 27.50
N GLU A 341 10.35 -10.15 27.44
CA GLU A 341 11.20 -9.94 28.62
C GLU A 341 10.98 -8.60 29.34
N SER A 342 10.19 -7.70 28.73
CA SER A 342 9.96 -6.33 29.24
C SER A 342 8.47 -6.03 29.32
N PRO A 343 7.73 -6.60 30.30
CA PRO A 343 6.30 -6.35 30.42
C PRO A 343 6.01 -4.87 30.73
N VAL A 344 5.04 -4.31 30.01
CA VAL A 344 4.58 -2.92 30.16
C VAL A 344 3.51 -2.82 31.26
N ILE A 345 2.78 -3.89 31.49
CA ILE A 345 1.78 -4.04 32.58
C ILE A 345 2.18 -5.26 33.39
N ARG A 346 2.21 -5.11 34.72
CA ARG A 346 2.66 -6.17 35.65
C ARG A 346 1.61 -6.41 36.73
N ASN A 347 1.09 -7.63 36.78
CA ASN A 347 0.22 -8.14 37.85
C ASN A 347 -0.89 -7.19 38.28
N VAL A 348 -1.53 -6.51 37.33
CA VAL A 348 -2.58 -5.53 37.57
C VAL A 348 -3.90 -6.24 37.89
N SER A 349 -4.52 -5.84 39.02
CA SER A 349 -5.84 -6.33 39.45
C SER A 349 -6.70 -5.16 39.92
N PHE A 350 -7.88 -5.03 39.34
CA PHE A 350 -8.92 -4.08 39.76
C PHE A 350 -10.28 -4.51 39.20
N LYS A 351 -11.34 -3.87 39.71
CA LYS A 351 -12.72 -4.11 39.25
C LYS A 351 -13.39 -2.77 38.97
N ALA A 352 -14.36 -2.78 38.06
CA ALA A 352 -15.24 -1.64 37.83
C ALA A 352 -16.67 -2.14 37.64
N SER A 353 -17.60 -1.49 38.31
CA SER A 353 -19.03 -1.85 38.34
C SER A 353 -19.86 -0.94 37.43
N PRO A 354 -21.01 -1.41 36.91
CA PRO A 354 -21.96 -0.55 36.21
C PRO A 354 -22.29 0.71 36.98
N GLY A 355 -22.28 1.87 36.31
CA GLY A 355 -22.47 3.19 36.92
C GLY A 355 -21.23 3.78 37.60
N GLU A 356 -20.12 3.03 37.69
CA GLU A 356 -18.89 3.49 38.33
C GLU A 356 -17.97 4.18 37.29
N THR A 357 -17.35 5.29 37.69
CA THR A 357 -16.29 5.97 36.95
C THR A 357 -14.93 5.60 37.55
N VAL A 358 -14.10 4.86 36.80
CA VAL A 358 -12.73 4.50 37.20
C VAL A 358 -11.74 5.28 36.36
N ALA A 359 -10.87 6.01 37.03
CA ALA A 359 -9.85 6.82 36.37
C ALA A 359 -8.44 6.18 36.48
N PHE A 360 -7.62 6.40 35.49
CA PHE A 360 -6.22 5.94 35.46
C PHE A 360 -5.29 7.13 35.33
N ILE A 361 -4.32 7.25 36.25
CA ILE A 361 -3.32 8.32 36.24
C ILE A 361 -1.92 7.73 36.47
N GLY A 362 -0.90 8.46 36.11
CA GLY A 362 0.52 8.09 36.24
C GLY A 362 1.38 8.82 35.26
N SER A 363 2.70 8.67 35.38
CA SER A 363 3.68 9.28 34.46
C SER A 363 3.50 8.85 33.01
N THR A 364 4.07 9.62 32.08
CA THR A 364 4.14 9.21 30.67
C THR A 364 4.92 7.89 30.56
N GLY A 365 4.38 6.92 29.83
CA GLY A 365 4.98 5.59 29.70
C GLY A 365 4.63 4.60 30.81
N SER A 366 3.80 4.97 31.82
CA SER A 366 3.39 4.05 32.89
C SER A 366 2.44 2.91 32.47
N GLY A 367 2.04 2.82 31.20
CA GLY A 367 1.20 1.73 30.70
C GLY A 367 -0.30 2.02 30.63
N LYS A 368 -0.77 3.25 30.93
CA LYS A 368 -2.22 3.60 30.98
C LYS A 368 -2.98 3.26 29.69
N SER A 369 -2.53 3.77 28.54
CA SER A 369 -3.18 3.48 27.26
C SER A 369 -3.08 2.01 26.89
N THR A 370 -1.96 1.36 27.22
CA THR A 370 -1.79 -0.09 27.01
C THR A 370 -2.85 -0.87 27.81
N LEU A 371 -3.05 -0.53 29.08
CA LEU A 371 -4.03 -1.20 29.93
C LEU A 371 -5.44 -1.19 29.34
N ILE A 372 -5.90 -0.02 28.91
CA ILE A 372 -7.26 0.12 28.36
C ILE A 372 -7.42 -0.48 26.97
N GLN A 373 -6.33 -0.63 26.18
CA GLN A 373 -6.34 -1.29 24.87
C GLN A 373 -6.51 -2.81 24.97
N LEU A 374 -6.23 -3.41 26.14
CA LEU A 374 -6.47 -4.83 26.39
C LEU A 374 -7.97 -5.15 26.53
N ILE A 375 -8.79 -4.17 26.95
CA ILE A 375 -10.24 -4.36 27.21
C ILE A 375 -11.01 -4.71 25.92
N PRO A 376 -10.87 -3.96 24.79
CA PRO A 376 -11.49 -4.32 23.50
C PRO A 376 -10.74 -5.45 22.78
N ARG A 377 -9.80 -6.11 23.46
CA ARG A 377 -8.96 -7.18 22.92
C ARG A 377 -8.24 -6.73 21.63
N PHE A 378 -7.53 -5.58 21.70
CA PHE A 378 -6.60 -5.19 20.65
C PHE A 378 -5.31 -6.02 20.72
N TYR A 379 -4.99 -6.50 21.92
CA TYR A 379 -3.95 -7.46 22.24
C TYR A 379 -4.47 -8.46 23.26
N ASP A 380 -3.94 -9.69 23.24
CA ASP A 380 -4.18 -10.67 24.29
C ASP A 380 -3.17 -10.50 25.43
N VAL A 381 -3.63 -10.68 26.66
CA VAL A 381 -2.76 -10.62 27.85
C VAL A 381 -1.73 -11.76 27.83
N SER A 382 -0.52 -11.47 28.37
CA SER A 382 0.55 -12.46 28.50
C SER A 382 0.26 -13.44 29.66
N GLU A 383 -0.23 -12.90 30.79
CA GLU A 383 -0.62 -13.67 31.97
C GLU A 383 -1.86 -13.04 32.61
N GLY A 384 -2.60 -13.82 33.40
CA GLY A 384 -3.85 -13.39 34.02
C GLY A 384 -5.03 -13.39 33.07
N GLU A 385 -6.12 -12.73 33.45
CA GLU A 385 -7.35 -12.68 32.68
C GLU A 385 -8.09 -11.34 32.84
N ILE A 386 -8.80 -10.95 31.78
CA ILE A 386 -9.73 -9.82 31.79
C ILE A 386 -11.12 -10.37 31.59
N LEU A 387 -12.02 -10.06 32.50
CA LEU A 387 -13.40 -10.49 32.46
C LEU A 387 -14.31 -9.28 32.23
N ILE A 388 -15.23 -9.43 31.27
CA ILE A 388 -16.36 -8.53 31.10
C ILE A 388 -17.62 -9.34 31.40
N ASP A 389 -18.45 -8.85 32.32
CA ASP A 389 -19.67 -9.51 32.78
C ASP A 389 -19.43 -10.96 33.26
N GLY A 390 -18.25 -11.21 33.86
CA GLY A 390 -17.83 -12.52 34.36
C GLY A 390 -17.29 -13.48 33.32
N VAL A 391 -17.28 -13.11 32.04
CA VAL A 391 -16.77 -13.93 30.93
C VAL A 391 -15.41 -13.38 30.48
N ASN A 392 -14.45 -14.28 30.22
CA ASN A 392 -13.13 -13.88 29.71
C ASN A 392 -13.25 -13.24 28.33
N VAL A 393 -12.56 -12.11 28.10
CA VAL A 393 -12.58 -11.40 26.80
C VAL A 393 -12.15 -12.29 25.62
N LYS A 394 -11.38 -13.35 25.89
CA LYS A 394 -10.96 -14.34 24.87
C LYS A 394 -12.09 -15.26 24.44
N GLU A 395 -13.11 -15.45 25.28
CA GLU A 395 -14.23 -16.36 25.03
C GLU A 395 -15.39 -15.67 24.30
N TYR A 396 -15.35 -14.34 24.20
CA TYR A 396 -16.35 -13.61 23.44
C TYR A 396 -16.14 -13.75 21.94
N LYS A 397 -17.27 -13.74 21.20
CA LYS A 397 -17.23 -13.35 19.80
C LYS A 397 -16.74 -11.90 19.73
N LEU A 398 -15.69 -11.63 18.94
CA LEU A 398 -14.98 -10.35 18.96
C LEU A 398 -15.90 -9.15 18.63
N SER A 399 -16.82 -9.35 17.68
CA SER A 399 -17.84 -8.35 17.33
C SER A 399 -18.79 -8.06 18.51
N ALA A 400 -19.20 -9.08 19.27
CA ALA A 400 -20.05 -8.91 20.44
C ALA A 400 -19.32 -8.19 21.58
N LEU A 401 -18.07 -8.56 21.86
CA LEU A 401 -17.22 -7.87 22.83
C LEU A 401 -17.12 -6.37 22.52
N ARG A 402 -16.72 -6.05 21.27
CA ARG A 402 -16.52 -4.67 20.84
C ARG A 402 -17.82 -3.87 20.75
N ASN A 403 -18.96 -4.52 20.58
CA ASN A 403 -20.26 -3.86 20.64
C ASN A 403 -20.62 -3.35 22.04
N LYS A 404 -20.11 -3.98 23.09
CA LYS A 404 -20.29 -3.53 24.48
C LYS A 404 -19.44 -2.31 24.82
N ILE A 405 -18.46 -1.93 23.99
CA ILE A 405 -17.42 -0.94 24.31
C ILE A 405 -17.51 0.25 23.38
N GLY A 406 -17.57 1.44 23.96
CA GLY A 406 -17.37 2.72 23.27
C GLY A 406 -15.95 3.23 23.52
N TYR A 407 -15.04 3.05 22.56
CA TYR A 407 -13.64 3.45 22.69
C TYR A 407 -13.38 4.80 22.04
N ILE A 408 -12.86 5.75 22.80
CA ILE A 408 -12.49 7.08 22.34
C ILE A 408 -10.97 7.23 22.46
N PRO A 409 -10.23 7.20 21.32
CA PRO A 409 -8.78 7.25 21.31
C PRO A 409 -8.25 8.65 21.67
N GLN A 410 -7.02 8.72 22.14
CA GLN A 410 -6.31 9.96 22.48
C GLN A 410 -6.28 10.94 21.29
N LYS A 411 -6.01 10.44 20.09
CA LYS A 411 -6.05 11.23 18.86
C LYS A 411 -7.35 10.96 18.12
N ALA A 412 -8.25 11.93 18.11
CA ALA A 412 -9.50 11.84 17.37
C ALA A 412 -9.26 11.67 15.87
N LEU A 413 -9.71 10.56 15.32
CA LEU A 413 -9.73 10.30 13.90
C LEU A 413 -11.17 10.41 13.38
N LEU A 414 -11.37 11.28 12.39
CA LEU A 414 -12.62 11.41 11.66
C LEU A 414 -12.42 10.96 10.22
N PHE A 415 -13.40 10.25 9.69
CA PHE A 415 -13.39 9.78 8.31
C PHE A 415 -13.93 10.84 7.37
N THR A 416 -13.44 10.84 6.15
CA THR A 416 -13.98 11.67 5.06
C THR A 416 -15.45 11.31 4.82
N GLY A 417 -16.28 12.31 4.66
CA GLY A 417 -17.73 12.20 4.56
C GLY A 417 -18.41 13.38 5.25
N THR A 418 -19.57 13.18 5.82
CA THR A 418 -20.30 14.20 6.58
C THR A 418 -20.17 14.00 8.10
N ILE A 419 -20.61 14.96 8.90
CA ILE A 419 -20.78 14.79 10.36
C ILE A 419 -21.71 13.60 10.63
N ALA A 420 -22.85 13.53 9.91
CA ALA A 420 -23.80 12.43 10.03
C ALA A 420 -23.17 11.07 9.70
N ASP A 421 -22.35 10.96 8.66
CA ASP A 421 -21.65 9.71 8.30
C ASP A 421 -20.70 9.27 9.42
N ASN A 422 -19.98 10.21 10.03
CA ASN A 422 -19.10 9.90 11.16
C ASN A 422 -19.87 9.45 12.41
N LEU A 423 -21.07 9.98 12.67
CA LEU A 423 -21.94 9.51 13.75
C LEU A 423 -22.51 8.12 13.44
N ARG A 424 -22.96 7.88 12.21
CA ARG A 424 -23.46 6.57 11.75
C ARG A 424 -22.39 5.48 11.81
N TYR A 425 -21.13 5.84 11.80
CA TYR A 425 -20.05 4.87 12.04
C TYR A 425 -20.13 4.24 13.45
N GLY A 426 -20.68 4.95 14.43
CA GLY A 426 -21.00 4.40 15.76
C GLY A 426 -22.26 3.56 15.79
N LYS A 427 -23.30 3.99 15.02
CA LYS A 427 -24.60 3.31 14.90
C LYS A 427 -25.17 3.60 13.49
N GLU A 428 -25.20 2.56 12.62
CA GLU A 428 -25.52 2.69 11.18
C GLU A 428 -26.93 3.26 10.94
N ASP A 429 -27.91 2.82 11.72
CA ASP A 429 -29.32 3.21 11.66
C ASP A 429 -29.68 4.41 12.55
N ALA A 430 -28.67 5.20 12.97
CA ALA A 430 -28.88 6.35 13.86
C ALA A 430 -29.86 7.36 13.28
N THR A 431 -30.92 7.68 14.07
CA THR A 431 -31.90 8.71 13.73
C THR A 431 -31.32 10.10 13.94
N LEU A 432 -31.97 11.12 13.37
CA LEU A 432 -31.56 12.51 13.59
C LEU A 432 -31.64 12.89 15.08
N GLU A 433 -32.68 12.46 15.78
CA GLU A 433 -32.87 12.71 17.22
C GLU A 433 -31.74 12.09 18.06
N GLU A 434 -31.30 10.86 17.73
CA GLU A 434 -30.15 10.21 18.38
C GLU A 434 -28.85 10.95 18.10
N MET A 435 -28.67 11.47 16.88
CA MET A 435 -27.51 12.28 16.52
C MET A 435 -27.51 13.61 17.30
N GLU A 436 -28.66 14.30 17.39
CA GLU A 436 -28.81 15.54 18.14
C GLU A 436 -28.49 15.33 19.63
N ARG A 437 -29.01 14.26 20.22
CA ARG A 437 -28.72 13.89 21.61
C ARG A 437 -27.22 13.63 21.79
N ALA A 438 -26.59 12.85 20.94
CA ALA A 438 -25.16 12.53 21.06
C ALA A 438 -24.28 13.79 20.92
N ILE A 439 -24.63 14.68 20.00
CA ILE A 439 -23.94 15.96 19.78
C ILE A 439 -24.15 16.90 20.99
N ASP A 440 -25.34 16.94 21.58
CA ASP A 440 -25.62 17.74 22.80
C ASP A 440 -24.80 17.24 23.98
N ILE A 441 -24.81 15.94 24.25
CA ILE A 441 -24.01 15.34 25.33
C ILE A 441 -22.51 15.62 25.13
N ALA A 442 -22.01 15.52 23.87
CA ALA A 442 -20.62 15.81 23.53
C ALA A 442 -20.28 17.32 23.52
N GLN A 443 -21.20 18.20 23.90
CA GLN A 443 -21.03 19.66 23.89
C GLN A 443 -20.63 20.19 22.50
N ALA A 444 -21.18 19.60 21.44
CA ALA A 444 -20.82 19.91 20.06
C ALA A 444 -21.91 20.73 19.31
N THR A 445 -23.07 20.92 19.92
CA THR A 445 -24.26 21.56 19.31
C THR A 445 -23.94 22.95 18.76
N GLU A 446 -23.22 23.78 19.51
CA GLU A 446 -22.90 25.15 19.12
C GLU A 446 -22.16 25.20 17.78
N PHE A 447 -21.06 24.47 17.65
CA PHE A 447 -20.25 24.55 16.42
C PHE A 447 -20.88 23.76 15.25
N VAL A 448 -21.68 22.71 15.51
CA VAL A 448 -22.39 21.97 14.45
C VAL A 448 -23.51 22.85 13.87
N SER A 449 -24.27 23.53 14.72
CA SER A 449 -25.35 24.43 14.26
C SER A 449 -24.84 25.65 13.50
N GLN A 450 -23.61 26.09 13.73
CA GLN A 450 -22.97 27.18 12.99
C GLN A 450 -22.44 26.77 11.61
N LYS A 451 -22.40 25.47 11.31
CA LYS A 451 -21.98 24.99 10.00
C LYS A 451 -23.05 25.19 8.95
N PRO A 452 -22.70 25.65 7.74
CA PRO A 452 -23.68 25.95 6.68
C PRO A 452 -24.59 24.77 6.34
N GLN A 453 -24.07 23.54 6.42
CA GLN A 453 -24.81 22.32 6.08
C GLN A 453 -25.18 21.47 7.33
N GLY A 454 -24.93 21.97 8.54
CA GLY A 454 -25.27 21.27 9.79
C GLY A 454 -24.65 19.86 9.86
N TYR A 455 -25.49 18.82 9.95
CA TYR A 455 -25.05 17.42 10.00
C TYR A 455 -24.48 16.91 8.66
N ASP A 456 -24.84 17.54 7.54
CA ASP A 456 -24.31 17.20 6.22
C ASP A 456 -23.02 17.97 5.88
N GLU A 457 -22.49 18.75 6.83
CA GLU A 457 -21.22 19.45 6.66
C GLU A 457 -20.08 18.45 6.35
N PRO A 458 -19.34 18.67 5.25
CA PRO A 458 -18.30 17.74 4.83
C PRO A 458 -17.05 17.82 5.72
N LEU A 459 -16.52 16.64 6.05
CA LEU A 459 -15.23 16.46 6.69
C LEU A 459 -14.18 16.09 5.65
N SER A 460 -13.09 16.84 5.61
CA SER A 460 -11.89 16.47 4.85
C SER A 460 -11.16 15.30 5.50
N GLU A 461 -10.21 14.71 4.80
CA GLU A 461 -9.37 13.62 5.30
C GLU A 461 -8.77 13.94 6.68
N GLY A 462 -9.03 13.07 7.67
CA GLY A 462 -8.62 13.27 9.05
C GLY A 462 -9.28 14.48 9.74
N GLY A 463 -10.34 15.05 9.17
CA GLY A 463 -11.06 16.21 9.72
C GLY A 463 -10.20 17.46 9.81
N THR A 464 -9.26 17.70 8.87
CA THR A 464 -8.32 18.82 8.93
C THR A 464 -8.99 20.21 8.86
N ASN A 465 -10.24 20.27 8.43
CA ASN A 465 -11.08 21.47 8.44
C ASN A 465 -11.79 21.74 9.79
N PHE A 466 -11.52 20.92 10.83
CA PHE A 466 -12.03 21.10 12.19
C PHE A 466 -10.87 21.30 13.19
N SER A 467 -11.10 22.05 14.25
CA SER A 467 -10.13 22.20 15.34
C SER A 467 -9.95 20.89 16.12
N GLY A 468 -8.84 20.75 16.86
CA GLY A 468 -8.57 19.56 17.67
C GLY A 468 -9.70 19.24 18.65
N GLY A 469 -10.21 20.25 19.38
CA GLY A 469 -11.32 20.10 20.30
C GLY A 469 -12.66 19.76 19.62
N GLN A 470 -12.93 20.29 18.42
CA GLN A 470 -14.11 19.93 17.63
C GLN A 470 -14.05 18.45 17.19
N LYS A 471 -12.88 18.01 16.68
CA LYS A 471 -12.68 16.59 16.32
C LYS A 471 -12.89 15.67 17.50
N GLN A 472 -12.36 16.04 18.66
CA GLN A 472 -12.49 15.24 19.87
C GLN A 472 -13.95 15.11 20.30
N ARG A 473 -14.71 16.22 20.28
CA ARG A 473 -16.15 16.20 20.62
C ARG A 473 -16.96 15.35 19.63
N LEU A 474 -16.65 15.39 18.33
CA LEU A 474 -17.29 14.52 17.33
C LEU A 474 -16.94 13.03 17.55
N ALA A 475 -15.69 12.72 17.91
CA ALA A 475 -15.29 11.35 18.24
C ALA A 475 -15.99 10.84 19.51
N ILE A 476 -16.19 11.72 20.51
CA ILE A 476 -16.97 11.41 21.73
C ILE A 476 -18.44 11.19 21.35
N ALA A 477 -19.05 12.06 20.53
CA ALA A 477 -20.44 11.89 20.08
C ALA A 477 -20.64 10.56 19.33
N ARG A 478 -19.66 10.15 18.50
CA ARG A 478 -19.67 8.84 17.81
C ARG A 478 -19.66 7.66 18.77
N ALA A 479 -19.00 7.77 19.92
CA ALA A 479 -19.02 6.71 20.92
C ALA A 479 -20.33 6.74 21.74
N ILE A 480 -20.86 7.92 22.05
CA ILE A 480 -22.11 8.10 22.79
C ILE A 480 -23.31 7.54 22.02
N ILE A 481 -23.40 7.82 20.70
CA ILE A 481 -24.54 7.37 19.87
C ILE A 481 -24.68 5.84 19.84
N ARG A 482 -23.57 5.12 20.09
CA ARG A 482 -23.55 3.65 20.18
C ARG A 482 -24.24 3.13 21.44
N ASN A 483 -24.33 3.94 22.50
CA ASN A 483 -24.86 3.60 23.81
C ASN A 483 -24.26 2.30 24.40
N PRO A 484 -22.92 2.23 24.58
CA PRO A 484 -22.23 1.02 25.02
C PRO A 484 -22.40 0.79 26.53
N GLU A 485 -22.11 -0.45 26.96
CA GLU A 485 -22.08 -0.82 28.37
C GLU A 485 -20.83 -0.29 29.10
N ILE A 486 -19.71 -0.11 28.36
CA ILE A 486 -18.42 0.36 28.87
C ILE A 486 -17.93 1.49 27.99
N TYR A 487 -17.69 2.67 28.56
CA TYR A 487 -17.02 3.78 27.86
C TYR A 487 -15.54 3.81 28.26
N ILE A 488 -14.66 3.97 27.26
CA ILE A 488 -13.22 4.11 27.46
C ILE A 488 -12.74 5.41 26.82
N PHE A 489 -12.25 6.33 27.63
CA PHE A 489 -11.70 7.62 27.24
C PHE A 489 -10.17 7.59 27.40
N ASP A 490 -9.42 7.49 26.31
CA ASP A 490 -7.95 7.52 26.32
C ASP A 490 -7.46 8.95 26.17
N ASP A 491 -7.21 9.65 27.27
CA ASP A 491 -6.76 11.05 27.34
C ASP A 491 -7.56 12.00 26.44
N SER A 492 -8.85 11.70 26.29
CA SER A 492 -9.72 12.32 25.28
C SER A 492 -10.19 13.72 25.67
N PHE A 493 -9.95 14.15 26.88
CA PHE A 493 -10.36 15.47 27.40
C PHE A 493 -9.23 16.51 27.30
N SER A 494 -7.99 16.09 27.06
CA SER A 494 -6.82 16.98 27.06
C SER A 494 -6.84 18.06 25.97
N ALA A 495 -7.54 17.82 24.87
CA ALA A 495 -7.70 18.77 23.76
C ALA A 495 -8.84 19.79 23.97
N LEU A 496 -9.61 19.67 25.07
CA LEU A 496 -10.73 20.54 25.40
C LEU A 496 -10.29 21.66 26.34
N ASP A 497 -10.98 22.80 26.24
CA ASP A 497 -10.88 23.86 27.25
C ASP A 497 -11.56 23.43 28.55
N TYR A 498 -11.16 24.04 29.64
CA TYR A 498 -11.59 23.67 30.98
C TYR A 498 -13.11 23.66 31.17
N GLN A 499 -13.81 24.68 30.62
CA GLN A 499 -15.26 24.80 30.76
C GLN A 499 -16.01 23.72 29.99
N THR A 500 -15.57 23.47 28.73
CA THR A 500 -16.15 22.41 27.89
C THR A 500 -15.90 21.03 28.50
N ASP A 501 -14.71 20.77 29.04
CA ASP A 501 -14.36 19.51 29.71
C ASP A 501 -15.28 19.30 30.94
N ALA A 502 -15.42 20.29 31.80
CA ALA A 502 -16.28 20.21 33.00
C ALA A 502 -17.76 19.96 32.63
N ASN A 503 -18.30 20.69 31.68
CA ASN A 503 -19.67 20.54 31.21
C ASN A 503 -19.92 19.15 30.58
N LEU A 504 -19.01 18.70 29.76
CA LEU A 504 -19.07 17.38 29.11
C LEU A 504 -19.10 16.26 30.17
N ARG A 505 -18.18 16.27 31.11
CA ARG A 505 -18.14 15.27 32.20
C ARG A 505 -19.40 15.29 33.08
N ALA A 506 -19.90 16.48 33.43
CA ALA A 506 -21.17 16.61 34.18
C ALA A 506 -22.35 16.02 33.38
N ARG A 507 -22.38 16.21 32.08
CA ARG A 507 -23.43 15.65 31.20
C ARG A 507 -23.26 14.13 31.07
N LEU A 508 -22.05 13.64 30.81
CA LEU A 508 -21.74 12.21 30.73
C LEU A 508 -22.16 11.47 32.00
N LYS A 509 -21.83 11.98 33.18
CA LYS A 509 -22.20 11.35 34.46
C LYS A 509 -23.71 11.14 34.60
N LYS A 510 -24.53 12.01 34.02
CA LYS A 510 -26.00 11.86 34.02
C LYS A 510 -26.50 10.82 33.04
N GLU A 511 -25.81 10.66 31.92
CA GLU A 511 -26.21 9.78 30.81
C GLU A 511 -25.64 8.36 30.96
N THR A 512 -24.59 8.18 31.76
CA THR A 512 -23.87 6.89 31.92
C THR A 512 -24.11 6.21 33.25
N THR A 513 -25.27 6.47 33.89
CA THR A 513 -25.62 5.90 35.20
C THR A 513 -25.68 4.37 35.24
N GLU A 514 -25.92 3.73 34.10
CA GLU A 514 -25.96 2.27 33.96
C GLU A 514 -24.73 1.71 33.28
N SER A 515 -23.80 2.56 32.82
CA SER A 515 -22.59 2.15 32.09
C SER A 515 -21.34 2.37 32.95
N THR A 516 -20.35 1.52 32.76
CA THR A 516 -19.02 1.72 33.35
C THR A 516 -18.24 2.73 32.55
N VAL A 517 -17.60 3.69 33.20
CA VAL A 517 -16.80 4.74 32.57
C VAL A 517 -15.35 4.62 32.99
N LEU A 518 -14.45 4.44 32.01
CA LEU A 518 -13.01 4.35 32.21
C LEU A 518 -12.34 5.59 31.59
N ILE A 519 -11.58 6.33 32.40
CA ILE A 519 -10.94 7.58 31.98
C ILE A 519 -9.44 7.49 32.20
N VAL A 520 -8.66 7.50 31.14
CA VAL A 520 -7.23 7.80 31.22
C VAL A 520 -7.05 9.31 31.12
N ALA A 521 -6.37 9.89 32.11
CA ALA A 521 -6.07 11.32 32.09
C ALA A 521 -4.65 11.61 32.59
N GLN A 522 -4.13 12.75 32.16
CA GLN A 522 -2.86 13.32 32.65
C GLN A 522 -3.13 14.45 33.68
N ARG A 523 -4.36 15.00 33.71
CA ARG A 523 -4.74 16.09 34.59
C ARG A 523 -5.56 15.58 35.78
N VAL A 524 -5.12 15.92 37.00
CA VAL A 524 -5.82 15.56 38.24
C VAL A 524 -7.23 16.16 38.28
N GLY A 525 -7.39 17.42 37.83
CA GLY A 525 -8.69 18.10 37.77
C GLY A 525 -9.73 17.38 36.89
N THR A 526 -9.31 16.53 35.94
CA THR A 526 -10.22 15.72 35.11
C THR A 526 -10.79 14.53 35.90
N ILE A 527 -10.03 13.97 36.85
CA ILE A 527 -10.31 12.68 37.48
C ILE A 527 -10.60 12.75 38.98
N MET A 528 -10.39 13.91 39.62
CA MET A 528 -10.57 14.06 41.09
C MET A 528 -11.99 13.72 41.61
N HIS A 529 -12.98 13.71 40.69
CA HIS A 529 -14.38 13.34 41.03
C HIS A 529 -14.74 11.92 40.56
N ALA A 530 -13.77 11.12 40.11
CA ALA A 530 -14.00 9.71 39.80
C ALA A 530 -14.29 8.92 41.08
N ASP A 531 -15.13 7.90 40.98
CA ASP A 531 -15.49 7.04 42.12
C ASP A 531 -14.27 6.25 42.59
N ARG A 532 -13.35 5.94 41.67
CA ARG A 532 -12.09 5.27 41.97
C ARG A 532 -10.99 5.72 41.00
N ILE A 533 -9.80 5.91 41.52
CA ILE A 533 -8.59 6.26 40.76
C ILE A 533 -7.58 5.15 40.96
N VAL A 534 -7.05 4.65 39.87
CA VAL A 534 -5.95 3.67 39.79
C VAL A 534 -4.68 4.42 39.40
N VAL A 535 -3.69 4.40 40.28
CA VAL A 535 -2.40 5.06 40.06
C VAL A 535 -1.39 4.04 39.49
N LEU A 536 -0.91 4.31 38.31
CA LEU A 536 0.07 3.44 37.60
C LEU A 536 1.46 4.08 37.64
N ASN A 537 2.46 3.29 38.00
CA ASN A 537 3.84 3.67 37.92
C ASN A 537 4.68 2.51 37.34
N GLU A 538 5.38 2.75 36.21
CA GLU A 538 6.24 1.76 35.54
C GLU A 538 5.57 0.39 35.30
N GLY A 539 4.27 0.37 35.04
CA GLY A 539 3.50 -0.84 34.75
C GLY A 539 2.84 -1.49 35.96
N ASP A 540 3.14 -1.03 37.16
CA ASP A 540 2.56 -1.52 38.41
C ASP A 540 1.43 -0.58 38.95
N VAL A 541 0.43 -1.14 39.62
CA VAL A 541 -0.55 -0.37 40.35
C VAL A 541 0.01 -0.04 41.74
N VAL A 542 0.25 1.25 42.00
CA VAL A 542 0.84 1.74 43.27
C VAL A 542 -0.17 2.33 44.23
N GLY A 543 -1.41 2.52 43.79
CA GLY A 543 -2.51 2.99 44.66
C GLY A 543 -3.86 2.84 43.96
N ILE A 544 -4.90 2.51 44.72
CA ILE A 544 -6.30 2.49 44.28
C ILE A 544 -7.14 3.11 45.41
N GLY A 545 -7.93 4.12 45.07
CA GLY A 545 -8.82 4.79 46.04
C GLY A 545 -9.49 6.03 45.45
N THR A 546 -10.18 6.77 46.25
CA THR A 546 -10.72 8.09 45.94
C THR A 546 -9.60 9.13 45.91
N HIS A 547 -9.86 10.31 45.37
CA HIS A 547 -8.89 11.43 45.37
C HIS A 547 -8.32 11.71 46.77
N ARG A 548 -9.20 11.82 47.77
CA ARG A 548 -8.81 12.12 49.16
C ARG A 548 -7.98 10.99 49.79
N GLU A 549 -8.40 9.76 49.65
CA GLU A 549 -7.65 8.60 50.14
C GLU A 549 -6.25 8.51 49.54
N LEU A 550 -6.12 8.78 48.24
CA LEU A 550 -4.84 8.70 47.55
C LEU A 550 -3.89 9.86 47.88
N LEU A 551 -4.42 11.05 48.22
CA LEU A 551 -3.59 12.14 48.72
C LEU A 551 -2.91 11.77 50.05
N GLU A 552 -3.57 10.96 50.90
CA GLU A 552 -3.03 10.53 52.19
C GLU A 552 -2.17 9.25 52.09
N THR A 553 -2.52 8.33 51.18
CA THR A 553 -1.95 6.96 51.18
C THR A 553 -0.96 6.68 50.05
N CYS A 554 -0.96 7.49 48.96
CA CYS A 554 -0.13 7.25 47.78
C CYS A 554 0.81 8.44 47.50
N PRO A 555 2.09 8.37 47.87
CA PRO A 555 3.05 9.46 47.66
C PRO A 555 3.18 9.87 46.17
N ILE A 556 3.13 8.91 45.26
CA ILE A 556 3.22 9.16 43.82
C ILE A 556 2.01 9.97 43.34
N TYR A 557 0.82 9.65 43.83
CA TYR A 557 -0.37 10.43 43.51
C TYR A 557 -0.30 11.84 44.08
N TYR A 558 0.17 11.98 45.33
CA TYR A 558 0.39 13.27 45.97
C TYR A 558 1.34 14.15 45.16
N ASP A 559 2.46 13.60 44.74
CA ASP A 559 3.45 14.33 43.91
C ASP A 559 2.84 14.81 42.60
N ILE A 560 2.04 13.96 41.92
CA ILE A 560 1.33 14.34 40.68
C ILE A 560 0.31 15.45 40.98
N ALA A 561 -0.45 15.32 42.04
CA ALA A 561 -1.48 16.29 42.43
C ALA A 561 -0.84 17.64 42.83
N ALA A 562 0.17 17.63 43.66
CA ALA A 562 0.89 18.84 44.12
C ALA A 562 1.57 19.59 42.97
N SER A 563 1.92 18.91 41.89
CA SER A 563 2.44 19.56 40.68
C SER A 563 1.38 20.29 39.85
N GLN A 564 0.08 20.05 40.10
CA GLN A 564 -1.01 20.51 39.22
C GLN A 564 -2.08 21.35 39.97
N LEU A 565 -2.25 21.12 41.25
CA LEU A 565 -3.29 21.73 42.09
C LEU A 565 -2.65 22.79 42.99
N SER A 566 -3.44 23.79 43.39
CA SER A 566 -3.06 24.76 44.40
C SER A 566 -3.11 24.13 45.82
N GLU A 567 -2.43 24.76 46.79
CA GLU A 567 -2.46 24.31 48.19
C GLU A 567 -3.89 24.26 48.76
N GLU A 568 -4.79 25.14 48.32
CA GLU A 568 -6.20 25.17 48.69
C GLU A 568 -7.00 23.99 48.13
N GLU A 569 -6.63 23.50 46.96
CA GLU A 569 -7.27 22.33 46.31
C GLU A 569 -6.72 20.99 46.78
N LEU A 570 -5.55 21.00 47.43
CA LEU A 570 -4.92 19.82 48.04
C LEU A 570 -5.41 19.60 49.50
N ALA A 571 -5.93 20.64 50.15
CA ALA A 571 -6.45 20.60 51.53
C ALA A 571 -7.91 20.15 51.55
#